data_54d978b84d150a67c2b6eb1ce3904615
#
_entry.id   54d978b84d150a67c2b6eb1ce3904615
#
_cell.length_a   1.000
_cell.length_b   1.000
_cell.length_c   1.000
_cell.angle_alpha   90.00
_cell.angle_beta   90.00
_cell.angle_gamma   90.00
#
_symmetry.space_group_name_H-M   'P 1'
#
loop_
_entity.id
_entity.type
_entity.pdbx_description
1 polymer ?
#
loop_
_entity_poly.entity_id
_entity_poly.type
_entity_poly.pdbx_seq_one_letter_code
_entity_poly.pdbx_strand_id
1 'polypeptide(L)'
;MSADDTLELTVRGAEKRDAGRGIARLPEPARRRLGVLSGDTVVVAGERETVAKVWPAGGDVPTDVVLVDADTRTNAGAKIGATVSVRKVDVDDADSVTLSMP
;
A
#
# COMPACT_ATOMS: atom_id res chain seq x y z
N MET A 1 -8.74 -16.24 -3.14
CA MET A 1 -9.66 -15.42 -2.41
C MET A 1 -9.04 -14.13 -2.04
N SER A 2 -9.81 -13.13 -2.02
CA SER A 2 -9.27 -11.82 -1.80
C SER A 2 -8.62 -11.65 -0.45
N ALA A 3 -9.05 -12.38 0.52
CA ALA A 3 -8.47 -12.27 1.84
C ALA A 3 -7.00 -12.68 1.85
N ASP A 4 -6.63 -13.54 0.95
CA ASP A 4 -5.25 -13.99 0.91
C ASP A 4 -4.33 -12.95 0.33
N ASP A 5 -4.88 -11.92 -0.29
CA ASP A 5 -4.09 -10.90 -0.94
C ASP A 5 -3.82 -9.71 -0.04
N THR A 6 -4.16 -9.81 1.22
CA THR A 6 -3.94 -8.73 2.18
C THR A 6 -2.76 -9.08 3.08
N LEU A 7 -1.85 -8.13 3.25
CA LEU A 7 -0.72 -8.29 4.13
C LEU A 7 -0.81 -7.29 5.26
N GLU A 8 -0.37 -7.70 6.44
CA GLU A 8 -0.23 -6.77 7.55
C GLU A 8 1.22 -6.37 7.67
N LEU A 9 1.46 -5.09 7.68
CA LEU A 9 2.82 -4.54 7.71
C LEU A 9 2.89 -3.43 8.75
N THR A 10 4.08 -3.24 9.30
CA THR A 10 4.32 -2.20 10.28
C THR A 10 4.68 -0.91 9.56
N VAL A 11 4.06 0.19 9.96
CA VAL A 11 4.27 1.49 9.33
C VAL A 11 5.55 2.13 9.84
N ARG A 12 6.36 2.62 8.89
CA ARG A 12 7.49 3.48 9.20
C ARG A 12 7.41 4.71 8.30
N GLY A 13 8.13 5.75 8.68
CA GLY A 13 8.13 6.99 7.90
C GLY A 13 8.88 6.83 6.60
N ALA A 14 8.37 7.44 5.55
CA ALA A 14 9.04 7.46 4.27
C ALA A 14 10.16 8.50 4.28
N GLU A 15 11.03 8.42 3.30
CA GLU A 15 12.10 9.40 3.17
C GLU A 15 11.52 10.74 2.74
N LYS A 16 12.29 11.78 2.94
CA LYS A 16 11.82 13.13 2.62
C LYS A 16 11.40 13.28 1.17
N ARG A 17 12.08 12.61 0.28
CA ARG A 17 11.76 12.71 -1.15
C ARG A 17 10.41 12.13 -1.48
N ASP A 18 9.85 11.33 -0.60
CA ASP A 18 8.54 10.74 -0.81
C ASP A 18 7.42 11.55 -0.18
N ALA A 19 7.75 12.62 0.51
CA ALA A 19 6.76 13.39 1.25
C ALA A 19 5.71 13.97 0.30
N GLY A 20 4.45 13.77 0.66
CA GLY A 20 3.34 14.31 -0.12
C GLY A 20 3.07 13.63 -1.44
N ARG A 21 3.72 12.51 -1.72
CA ARG A 21 3.56 11.84 -3.02
C ARG A 21 2.57 10.70 -3.01
N GLY A 22 2.06 10.32 -1.85
CA GLY A 22 1.12 9.20 -1.77
C GLY A 22 1.78 7.87 -2.10
N ILE A 23 2.96 7.62 -1.57
CA ILE A 23 3.77 6.47 -1.89
C ILE A 23 3.82 5.50 -0.72
N ALA A 24 3.75 4.21 -1.05
CA ALA A 24 4.01 3.15 -0.09
C ALA A 24 5.16 2.32 -0.62
N ARG A 25 6.30 2.35 0.05
CA ARG A 25 7.43 1.54 -0.36
C ARG A 25 7.36 0.19 0.31
N LEU A 26 7.29 -0.83 -0.50
CA LEU A 26 7.13 -2.20 -0.03
C LEU A 26 8.38 -3.01 -0.32
N PRO A 27 8.81 -3.85 0.62
CA PRO A 27 9.93 -4.76 0.35
C PRO A 27 9.53 -5.80 -0.69
N GLU A 28 10.51 -6.38 -1.32
CA GLU A 28 10.27 -7.32 -2.42
C GLU A 28 9.33 -8.47 -2.04
N PRO A 29 9.50 -9.13 -0.89
CA PRO A 29 8.59 -10.22 -0.55
C PRO A 29 7.14 -9.77 -0.44
N ALA A 30 6.90 -8.56 0.05
CA ALA A 30 5.56 -8.04 0.16
C ALA A 30 4.97 -7.79 -1.22
N ARG A 31 5.76 -7.21 -2.13
CA ARG A 31 5.30 -6.97 -3.49
C ARG A 31 4.94 -8.26 -4.20
N ARG A 32 5.77 -9.28 -4.02
CA ARG A 32 5.49 -10.58 -4.63
C ARG A 32 4.22 -11.19 -4.07
N ARG A 33 4.05 -11.10 -2.77
CA ARG A 33 2.89 -11.70 -2.13
C ARG A 33 1.60 -11.04 -2.57
N LEU A 34 1.64 -9.73 -2.73
CA LEU A 34 0.46 -8.98 -3.15
C LEU A 34 0.27 -9.03 -4.66
N GLY A 35 1.28 -9.43 -5.39
CA GLY A 35 1.19 -9.45 -6.84
C GLY A 35 1.20 -8.06 -7.45
N VAL A 36 1.91 -7.12 -6.83
CA VAL A 36 1.96 -5.74 -7.31
C VAL A 36 3.35 -5.42 -7.85
N LEU A 37 3.39 -4.49 -8.79
CA LEU A 37 4.62 -4.00 -9.38
C LEU A 37 4.76 -2.52 -9.05
N SER A 38 5.95 -1.98 -9.29
CA SER A 38 6.20 -0.56 -9.08
C SER A 38 5.21 0.25 -9.89
N GLY A 39 4.60 1.22 -9.27
CA GLY A 39 3.60 2.05 -9.92
C GLY A 39 2.17 1.58 -9.77
N ASP A 40 1.97 0.35 -9.30
CA ASP A 40 0.61 -0.12 -9.02
C ASP A 40 0.06 0.59 -7.80
N THR A 41 -1.23 0.53 -7.64
CA THR A 41 -1.91 1.16 -6.51
C THR A 41 -2.33 0.11 -5.51
N VAL A 42 -2.14 0.41 -4.24
CA VAL A 42 -2.58 -0.46 -3.15
C VAL A 42 -3.46 0.35 -2.21
N VAL A 43 -4.30 -0.36 -1.45
CA VAL A 43 -5.06 0.24 -0.37
C VAL A 43 -4.27 0.02 0.91
N VAL A 44 -4.08 1.08 1.66
CA VAL A 44 -3.46 1.02 2.98
C VAL A 44 -4.56 1.29 4.00
N ALA A 45 -4.82 0.31 4.83
CA ALA A 45 -5.95 0.38 5.76
C ALA A 45 -5.45 0.33 7.20
N GLY A 46 -5.57 1.44 7.89
CA GLY A 46 -5.38 1.53 9.33
C GLY A 46 -6.75 1.72 9.95
N GLU A 47 -6.95 2.84 10.64
CA GLU A 47 -8.28 3.17 11.14
C GLU A 47 -9.20 3.58 9.98
N ARG A 48 -8.60 4.08 8.90
CA ARG A 48 -9.34 4.43 7.68
C ARG A 48 -8.57 3.82 6.50
N GLU A 49 -9.14 3.88 5.35
CA GLU A 49 -8.50 3.37 4.15
C GLU A 49 -8.07 4.51 3.25
N THR A 50 -6.90 4.37 2.66
CA THR A 50 -6.45 5.30 1.66
C THR A 50 -5.69 4.52 0.60
N VAL A 51 -5.35 5.15 -0.50
CA VAL A 51 -4.61 4.50 -1.56
C VAL A 51 -3.22 5.09 -1.65
N ALA A 52 -2.28 4.31 -2.12
CA ALA A 52 -0.92 4.76 -2.32
C ALA A 52 -0.31 4.01 -3.48
N LYS A 53 0.68 4.62 -4.13
CA LYS A 53 1.40 3.95 -5.21
C LYS A 53 2.55 3.16 -4.65
N VAL A 54 2.77 2.00 -5.23
CA VAL A 54 3.82 1.09 -4.79
C VAL A 54 5.15 1.47 -5.41
N TRP A 55 6.17 1.58 -4.57
CA TRP A 55 7.55 1.70 -5.03
C TRP A 55 8.40 0.74 -4.23
N PRO A 56 9.55 0.32 -4.77
CA PRO A 56 10.36 -0.63 -4.03
C PRO A 56 11.03 0.01 -2.82
N ALA A 57 11.06 -0.72 -1.73
CA ALA A 57 11.83 -0.33 -0.57
C ALA A 57 13.27 -0.80 -0.74
N GLY A 58 14.19 -0.14 -0.08
CA GLY A 58 15.58 -0.56 -0.12
C GLY A 58 15.79 -1.92 0.52
N GLY A 59 16.90 -2.55 0.18
CA GLY A 59 17.16 -3.89 0.69
C GLY A 59 17.40 -3.95 2.19
N ASP A 60 17.63 -2.80 2.82
CA ASP A 60 17.81 -2.74 4.26
C ASP A 60 16.50 -2.61 5.03
N VAL A 61 15.38 -2.53 4.35
CA VAL A 61 14.08 -2.41 5.00
C VAL A 61 13.59 -3.81 5.37
N PRO A 62 13.15 -4.02 6.61
CA PRO A 62 12.62 -5.34 7.00
C PRO A 62 11.43 -5.74 6.16
N THR A 63 11.21 -7.05 6.01
CA THR A 63 10.20 -7.55 5.09
C THR A 63 8.78 -7.36 5.57
N ASP A 64 8.60 -6.99 6.84
CA ASP A 64 7.28 -6.76 7.40
C ASP A 64 6.97 -5.28 7.61
N VAL A 65 7.69 -4.41 6.93
CA VAL A 65 7.57 -2.96 7.09
C VAL A 65 7.11 -2.32 5.79
N VAL A 66 6.29 -1.28 5.90
CA VAL A 66 5.94 -0.43 4.76
C VAL A 66 6.32 1.00 5.10
N LEU A 67 6.98 1.67 4.18
CA LEU A 67 7.38 3.07 4.36
C LEU A 67 6.32 3.95 3.71
N VAL A 68 5.69 4.80 4.51
CA VAL A 68 4.53 5.56 4.06
C VAL A 68 4.74 7.03 4.42
N ASP A 69 4.44 7.92 3.50
CA ASP A 69 4.59 9.34 3.75
C ASP A 69 3.55 9.83 4.76
N ALA A 70 3.80 11.02 5.32
CA ALA A 70 2.97 11.53 6.40
C ALA A 70 1.52 11.72 5.99
N ASP A 71 1.29 12.20 4.78
CA ASP A 71 -0.08 12.41 4.31
C ASP A 71 -0.84 11.10 4.22
N THR A 72 -0.19 10.08 3.71
CA THR A 72 -0.83 8.77 3.59
C THR A 72 -1.09 8.18 4.98
N ARG A 73 -0.15 8.36 5.92
CA ARG A 73 -0.37 7.90 7.29
C ARG A 73 -1.56 8.59 7.91
N THR A 74 -1.69 9.89 7.72
CA THR A 74 -2.83 10.62 8.24
C THR A 74 -4.13 10.13 7.62
N ASN A 75 -4.11 9.92 6.32
CA ASN A 75 -5.31 9.46 5.62
C ASN A 75 -5.73 8.05 6.03
N ALA A 76 -4.76 7.22 6.36
CA ALA A 76 -5.06 5.86 6.82
C ALA A 76 -5.33 5.80 8.32
N GLY A 77 -5.11 6.89 9.02
CA GLY A 77 -5.27 6.90 10.48
C GLY A 77 -4.25 6.01 11.15
N ALA A 78 -3.02 5.95 10.64
CA ALA A 78 -1.99 5.08 11.16
C ALA A 78 -0.76 5.88 11.56
N LYS A 79 -0.20 5.54 12.70
CA LYS A 79 1.02 6.19 13.17
C LYS A 79 2.21 5.31 12.89
N ILE A 80 3.40 5.89 12.95
CA ILE A 80 4.62 5.10 12.84
C ILE A 80 4.61 4.06 13.95
N GLY A 81 4.87 2.82 13.59
CA GLY A 81 4.82 1.69 14.51
C GLY A 81 3.50 0.95 14.53
N ALA A 82 2.47 1.53 13.95
CA ALA A 82 1.18 0.84 13.88
C ALA A 82 1.21 -0.22 12.79
N THR A 83 0.30 -1.17 12.89
CA THR A 83 0.13 -2.19 11.85
C THR A 83 -1.00 -1.76 10.93
N VAL A 84 -0.77 -1.86 9.64
CA VAL A 84 -1.81 -1.58 8.64
C VAL A 84 -1.97 -2.80 7.75
N SER A 85 -3.11 -2.89 7.12
CA SER A 85 -3.35 -3.91 6.10
C SER A 85 -3.11 -3.28 4.74
N VAL A 86 -2.42 -3.99 3.88
CA VAL A 86 -2.13 -3.49 2.52
C VAL A 86 -2.64 -4.52 1.54
N ARG A 87 -3.39 -4.08 0.56
CA ARG A 87 -3.91 -4.97 -0.48
C ARG A 87 -3.89 -4.29 -1.82
N LYS A 88 -3.81 -5.09 -2.86
CA LYS A 88 -3.83 -4.58 -4.23
C LYS A 88 -5.21 -4.05 -4.56
N VAL A 89 -5.26 -2.93 -5.27
CA VAL A 89 -6.52 -2.42 -5.80
C VAL A 89 -6.88 -3.24 -7.03
N ASP A 90 -8.10 -3.74 -7.05
CA ASP A 90 -8.54 -4.55 -8.17
C ASP A 90 -9.27 -3.68 -9.18
N VAL A 91 -8.50 -3.02 -9.99
CA VAL A 91 -9.05 -2.10 -10.97
C VAL A 91 -9.80 -2.81 -12.07
N ASP A 92 -9.36 -4.01 -12.38
CA ASP A 92 -10.02 -4.75 -13.45
C ASP A 92 -11.46 -5.04 -13.16
N ASP A 93 -11.76 -5.36 -11.95
CA ASP A 93 -13.14 -5.61 -11.59
C ASP A 93 -13.95 -4.34 -11.74
N ALA A 94 -13.40 -3.24 -11.39
CA ALA A 94 -14.10 -1.99 -11.54
C ALA A 94 -14.39 -1.72 -13.01
N ASP A 95 -13.44 -2.01 -13.82
CA ASP A 95 -13.66 -1.83 -15.24
C ASP A 95 -14.80 -2.65 -15.74
N SER A 96 -14.87 -3.85 -15.31
CA SER A 96 -15.93 -4.69 -15.75
C SER A 96 -17.26 -4.13 -15.40
N VAL A 97 -17.32 -3.63 -14.25
CA VAL A 97 -18.57 -3.10 -13.78
C VAL A 97 -18.98 -1.91 -14.57
N THR A 98 -18.07 -1.09 -14.86
CA THR A 98 -18.46 0.07 -15.56
C THR A 98 -19.01 -0.20 -16.88
N LEU A 99 -18.53 -1.20 -17.48
CA LEU A 99 -19.04 -1.49 -18.72
C LEU A 99 -20.42 -1.79 -18.73
N SER A 100 -20.73 -2.30 -17.69
CA SER A 100 -22.08 -2.72 -17.66
C SER A 100 -22.99 -1.60 -17.76
N MET A 101 -22.59 -0.61 -17.71
CA MET A 101 -23.44 0.28 -17.85
C MET A 101 -23.92 0.48 -18.80
N PRO A 102 -24.28 0.65 -18.96
CA PRO A 102 -25.18 0.94 -19.69
C PRO A 102 -25.93 0.24 -20.35
#